data_316d7236cb3033681eb6703e5140429b
#
_entry.id   316d7236cb3033681eb6703e5140429b
#
_cell.length_a   1.000
_cell.length_b   1.000
_cell.length_c   1.000
_cell.angle_alpha   90.00
_cell.angle_beta   90.00
_cell.angle_gamma   90.00
#
_symmetry.space_group_name_H-M   'P 1'
#
loop_
_entity.id
_entity.type
_entity.pdbx_description
1 polymer ?
#
loop_
_entity_poly.entity_id
_entity_poly.type
_entity_poly.pdbx_seq_one_letter_code
_entity_poly.pdbx_strand_id
1 'polypeptide(L)'
;IPFPPFSGKVPAIAKPDKGSASRGIKKFHRQSDLVDFLSSDKQSIYEIQDLVSGPEFSVDCYIAMDRKFKYFAIRQRLETLGGEVVKSRTVDMPSIKILSDQILKIPGMRGAITLQFIHDERDDSYGLMEINPRFGGGMLTSWGAGVPWFHIMLRDYLGIAQEPVHHHNNMLMTRSFREHFFRG
;
A
#
# COMPACT_ATOMS: atom_id res chain seq x y z
N ILE A 1 4.31 9.11 -8.82
CA ILE A 1 5.63 9.34 -9.40
C ILE A 1 6.28 7.97 -9.49
N PRO A 2 6.69 7.50 -10.67
CA PRO A 2 7.38 6.23 -10.79
C PRO A 2 8.70 6.29 -10.00
N PHE A 3 9.12 5.18 -9.42
CA PHE A 3 10.49 5.05 -8.94
C PHE A 3 11.47 5.44 -10.06
N PRO A 4 12.61 6.05 -9.73
CA PRO A 4 13.65 6.29 -10.73
C PRO A 4 14.02 4.96 -11.40
N PRO A 5 14.50 5.00 -12.65
CA PRO A 5 14.96 3.80 -13.34
C PRO A 5 16.02 3.10 -12.50
N PHE A 6 16.01 1.77 -12.54
CA PHE A 6 16.98 0.94 -11.82
C PHE A 6 18.42 1.39 -12.10
N SER A 7 19.17 1.66 -11.04
CA SER A 7 20.52 2.22 -11.12
C SER A 7 21.59 1.23 -11.60
N GLY A 8 21.27 -0.07 -11.66
CA GLY A 8 22.24 -1.14 -11.94
C GLY A 8 23.11 -1.53 -10.75
N LYS A 9 22.85 -0.98 -9.57
CA LYS A 9 23.66 -1.16 -8.35
C LYS A 9 22.86 -1.82 -7.23
N VAL A 10 23.57 -2.36 -6.27
CA VAL A 10 22.99 -2.86 -5.01
C VAL A 10 22.94 -1.73 -3.96
N PRO A 11 21.97 -1.78 -3.02
CA PRO A 11 20.98 -2.86 -2.82
C PRO A 11 19.85 -2.79 -3.85
N ALA A 12 19.44 -3.95 -4.38
CA ALA A 12 18.41 -4.07 -5.40
C ALA A 12 17.34 -5.09 -5.00
N ILE A 13 16.15 -4.95 -5.59
CA ILE A 13 15.02 -5.86 -5.40
C ILE A 13 14.49 -6.29 -6.77
N ALA A 14 14.25 -7.59 -6.95
CA ALA A 14 13.55 -8.13 -8.10
C ALA A 14 12.18 -8.66 -7.66
N LYS A 15 11.13 -8.19 -8.29
CA LYS A 15 9.74 -8.58 -8.05
C LYS A 15 9.22 -9.36 -9.25
N PRO A 16 8.62 -10.54 -9.08
CA PRO A 16 8.04 -11.24 -10.22
C PRO A 16 6.91 -10.41 -10.83
N ASP A 17 6.82 -10.42 -12.16
CA ASP A 17 5.82 -9.69 -12.95
C ASP A 17 4.39 -10.12 -12.59
N LYS A 18 4.22 -11.38 -12.15
CA LYS A 18 2.97 -11.95 -11.65
C LYS A 18 3.19 -12.56 -10.27
N GLY A 19 2.41 -12.14 -9.30
CA GLY A 19 2.51 -12.65 -7.94
C GLY A 19 1.70 -11.85 -6.94
N SER A 20 1.63 -12.35 -5.71
CA SER A 20 1.00 -11.67 -4.56
C SER A 20 1.69 -12.08 -3.28
N ALA A 21 1.42 -11.36 -2.19
CA ALA A 21 1.90 -11.66 -0.84
C ALA A 21 3.43 -11.81 -0.74
N SER A 22 4.18 -10.99 -1.46
CA SER A 22 5.66 -10.97 -1.45
C SER A 22 6.33 -12.29 -1.89
N ARG A 23 5.59 -13.21 -2.53
CA ARG A 23 6.15 -14.49 -2.99
C ARG A 23 7.08 -14.27 -4.18
N GLY A 24 8.26 -14.92 -4.12
CA GLY A 24 9.24 -14.88 -5.21
C GLY A 24 10.08 -13.60 -5.27
N ILE A 25 9.90 -12.64 -4.37
CA ILE A 25 10.73 -11.46 -4.29
C ILE A 25 12.17 -11.88 -3.94
N LYS A 26 13.15 -11.27 -4.64
CA LYS A 26 14.57 -11.45 -4.40
C LYS A 26 15.20 -10.12 -4.03
N LYS A 27 16.08 -10.11 -3.03
CA LYS A 27 16.85 -8.95 -2.60
C LYS A 27 18.32 -9.22 -2.82
N PHE A 28 19.02 -8.25 -3.40
CA PHE A 28 20.44 -8.34 -3.71
C PHE A 28 21.21 -7.29 -2.91
N HIS A 29 22.17 -7.73 -2.14
CA HIS A 29 23.06 -6.88 -1.34
C HIS A 29 24.51 -6.97 -1.84
N ARG A 30 24.85 -7.96 -2.69
CA ARG A 30 26.13 -8.10 -3.35
C ARG A 30 25.98 -7.95 -4.85
N GLN A 31 26.87 -7.18 -5.46
CA GLN A 31 26.84 -6.91 -6.89
C GLN A 31 27.00 -8.17 -7.74
N SER A 32 27.81 -9.15 -7.30
CA SER A 32 27.97 -10.43 -7.97
C SER A 32 26.64 -11.18 -8.11
N ASP A 33 25.86 -11.29 -7.04
CA ASP A 33 24.59 -12.01 -7.02
C ASP A 33 23.54 -11.34 -7.96
N LEU A 34 23.59 -10.02 -8.04
CA LEU A 34 22.75 -9.25 -8.95
C LEU A 34 23.15 -9.51 -10.42
N VAL A 35 24.45 -9.48 -10.72
CA VAL A 35 24.99 -9.73 -12.07
C VAL A 35 24.64 -11.15 -12.53
N ASP A 36 24.83 -12.15 -11.65
CA ASP A 36 24.49 -13.55 -11.94
C ASP A 36 22.99 -13.71 -12.23
N PHE A 37 22.14 -13.00 -11.47
CA PHE A 37 20.71 -13.00 -11.71
C PHE A 37 20.33 -12.32 -13.02
N LEU A 38 20.92 -11.18 -13.35
CA LEU A 38 20.69 -10.44 -14.60
C LEU A 38 21.17 -11.23 -15.84
N SER A 39 22.14 -12.10 -15.68
CA SER A 39 22.65 -12.96 -16.75
C SER A 39 21.83 -14.24 -16.93
N SER A 40 20.85 -14.49 -16.06
CA SER A 40 20.00 -15.68 -16.13
C SER A 40 18.74 -15.43 -16.97
N ASP A 41 18.18 -16.48 -17.59
CA ASP A 41 16.91 -16.41 -18.33
C ASP A 41 15.71 -16.02 -17.45
N LYS A 42 15.87 -16.14 -16.13
CA LYS A 42 14.81 -15.84 -15.16
C LYS A 42 14.53 -14.35 -15.01
N GLN A 43 15.46 -13.46 -15.42
CA GLN A 43 15.27 -12.02 -15.31
C GLN A 43 14.04 -11.51 -16.08
N SER A 44 13.70 -12.14 -17.20
CA SER A 44 12.63 -11.68 -18.12
C SER A 44 11.23 -11.65 -17.50
N ILE A 45 11.03 -12.31 -16.37
CA ILE A 45 9.75 -12.35 -15.63
C ILE A 45 9.80 -11.54 -14.34
N TYR A 46 10.83 -10.70 -14.16
CA TYR A 46 11.01 -9.89 -12.96
C TYR A 46 11.16 -8.41 -13.32
N GLU A 47 10.51 -7.55 -12.56
CA GLU A 47 10.80 -6.13 -12.50
C GLU A 47 11.90 -5.89 -11.46
N ILE A 48 12.96 -5.19 -11.86
CA ILE A 48 14.12 -4.92 -11.00
C ILE A 48 14.16 -3.44 -10.67
N GLN A 49 14.34 -3.15 -9.38
CA GLN A 49 14.33 -1.80 -8.84
C GLN A 49 15.43 -1.64 -7.80
N ASP A 50 15.82 -0.41 -7.52
CA ASP A 50 16.65 -0.12 -6.35
C ASP A 50 15.87 -0.49 -5.09
N LEU A 51 16.55 -1.14 -4.13
CA LEU A 51 15.93 -1.47 -2.85
C LEU A 51 15.94 -0.25 -1.96
N VAL A 52 14.77 0.29 -1.71
CA VAL A 52 14.54 1.33 -0.71
C VAL A 52 14.23 0.67 0.63
N SER A 53 14.76 1.23 1.71
CA SER A 53 14.48 0.83 3.09
C SER A 53 13.98 2.03 3.87
N GLY A 54 12.90 1.84 4.62
CA GLY A 54 12.31 2.89 5.44
C GLY A 54 10.88 2.54 5.86
N PRO A 55 10.21 3.46 6.55
CA PRO A 55 8.82 3.28 6.96
C PRO A 55 7.88 3.09 5.76
N GLU A 56 6.98 2.11 5.90
CA GLU A 56 5.94 1.84 4.91
C GLU A 56 4.61 2.44 5.33
N PHE A 57 3.88 2.96 4.34
CA PHE A 57 2.56 3.54 4.53
C PHE A 57 1.56 2.89 3.58
N SER A 58 0.33 2.78 4.03
CA SER A 58 -0.80 2.45 3.17
C SER A 58 -1.83 3.56 3.23
N VAL A 59 -2.44 3.84 2.09
CA VAL A 59 -3.53 4.80 1.98
C VAL A 59 -4.77 4.04 1.55
N ASP A 60 -5.73 3.92 2.45
CA ASP A 60 -7.03 3.35 2.13
C ASP A 60 -7.86 4.44 1.46
N CYS A 61 -8.35 4.18 0.24
CA CYS A 61 -9.02 5.18 -0.59
C CYS A 61 -10.38 4.66 -1.06
N TYR A 62 -11.32 5.59 -1.27
CA TYR A 62 -12.52 5.35 -2.03
C TYR A 62 -12.78 6.52 -2.97
N ILE A 63 -13.09 6.22 -4.23
CA ILE A 63 -13.53 7.18 -5.24
C ILE A 63 -14.91 6.75 -5.73
N ALA A 64 -15.90 7.62 -5.59
CA ALA A 64 -17.26 7.35 -6.07
C ALA A 64 -17.28 7.08 -7.58
N MET A 65 -18.28 6.34 -8.04
CA MET A 65 -18.40 5.93 -9.45
C MET A 65 -18.53 7.12 -10.39
N ASP A 66 -19.17 8.20 -9.94
CA ASP A 66 -19.28 9.47 -10.67
C ASP A 66 -18.06 10.39 -10.52
N ARG A 67 -17.09 10.01 -9.66
CA ARG A 67 -15.87 10.74 -9.33
C ARG A 67 -16.05 12.10 -8.64
N LYS A 68 -17.25 12.44 -8.20
CA LYS A 68 -17.50 13.70 -7.48
C LYS A 68 -17.10 13.65 -6.02
N PHE A 69 -17.02 12.46 -5.46
CA PHE A 69 -16.54 12.23 -4.09
C PHE A 69 -15.29 11.35 -4.09
N LYS A 70 -14.34 11.71 -3.27
CA LYS A 70 -13.20 10.86 -2.90
C LYS A 70 -12.85 11.07 -1.45
N TYR A 71 -12.42 10.01 -0.81
CA TYR A 71 -11.88 10.06 0.54
C TYR A 71 -10.72 9.10 0.67
N PHE A 72 -9.76 9.45 1.51
CA PHE A 72 -8.65 8.58 1.85
C PHE A 72 -8.15 8.82 3.27
N ALA A 73 -7.61 7.78 3.88
CA ALA A 73 -6.99 7.77 5.20
C ALA A 73 -5.62 7.11 5.11
N ILE A 74 -4.62 7.71 5.73
CA ILE A 74 -3.23 7.25 5.71
C ILE A 74 -2.97 6.49 7.00
N ARG A 75 -2.27 5.36 6.88
CA ARG A 75 -1.78 4.58 8.02
C ARG A 75 -0.34 4.13 7.80
N GLN A 76 0.46 4.23 8.83
CA GLN A 76 1.80 3.64 8.88
C GLN A 76 1.70 2.15 9.17
N ARG A 77 2.45 1.32 8.44
CA ARG A 77 2.61 -0.11 8.66
C ARG A 77 3.72 -0.29 9.69
N LEU A 78 3.37 -0.65 10.91
CA LEU A 78 4.35 -0.80 12.01
C LEU A 78 4.89 -2.22 12.08
N GLU A 79 4.06 -3.22 11.78
CA GLU A 79 4.43 -4.62 11.81
C GLU A 79 3.61 -5.42 10.80
N THR A 80 4.27 -6.36 10.14
CA THR A 80 3.64 -7.26 9.16
C THR A 80 4.00 -8.71 9.43
N LEU A 81 3.09 -9.63 9.19
CA LEU A 81 3.29 -11.06 9.25
C LEU A 81 2.81 -11.70 7.94
N GLY A 82 3.70 -12.36 7.21
CA GLY A 82 3.37 -12.95 5.91
C GLY A 82 2.84 -11.95 4.87
N GLY A 83 3.28 -10.68 4.94
CA GLY A 83 2.80 -9.59 4.07
C GLY A 83 1.52 -8.91 4.55
N GLU A 84 0.82 -9.48 5.54
CA GLU A 84 -0.37 -8.89 6.16
C GLU A 84 0.01 -7.96 7.31
N VAL A 85 -0.69 -6.85 7.42
CA VAL A 85 -0.50 -5.88 8.51
C VAL A 85 -1.09 -6.45 9.80
N VAL A 86 -0.25 -6.59 10.82
CA VAL A 86 -0.68 -7.00 12.18
C VAL A 86 -0.63 -5.85 13.17
N LYS A 87 0.08 -4.76 12.84
CA LYS A 87 0.10 -3.54 13.63
C LYS A 87 0.23 -2.33 12.73
N SER A 88 -0.65 -1.36 12.88
CA SER A 88 -0.60 -0.11 12.12
C SER A 88 -1.24 1.03 12.90
N ARG A 89 -0.92 2.26 12.46
CA ARG A 89 -1.40 3.50 13.10
C ARG A 89 -1.86 4.48 12.04
N THR A 90 -3.02 5.11 12.24
CA THR A 90 -3.41 6.24 11.39
C THR A 90 -2.52 7.44 11.65
N VAL A 91 -2.11 8.11 10.57
CA VAL A 91 -1.17 9.25 10.62
C VAL A 91 -1.64 10.37 9.69
N ASP A 92 -1.22 11.59 9.99
CA ASP A 92 -1.37 12.72 9.09
C ASP A 92 -0.01 13.00 8.41
N MET A 93 0.04 12.77 7.10
CA MET A 93 1.26 12.90 6.29
C MET A 93 0.98 13.76 5.05
N PRO A 94 1.26 15.07 5.11
CA PRO A 94 0.95 16.01 4.02
C PRO A 94 1.55 15.60 2.67
N SER A 95 2.79 15.10 2.65
CA SER A 95 3.46 14.64 1.41
C SER A 95 2.71 13.47 0.77
N ILE A 96 2.33 12.46 1.56
CA ILE A 96 1.56 11.31 1.06
C ILE A 96 0.15 11.74 0.63
N LYS A 97 -0.48 12.71 1.30
CA LYS A 97 -1.75 13.30 0.88
C LYS A 97 -1.66 13.86 -0.54
N ILE A 98 -0.65 14.69 -0.80
CA ILE A 98 -0.44 15.32 -2.11
C ILE A 98 -0.23 14.25 -3.20
N LEU A 99 0.65 13.28 -2.95
CA LEU A 99 0.94 12.18 -3.88
C LEU A 99 -0.31 11.34 -4.16
N SER A 100 -1.04 10.99 -3.11
CA SER A 100 -2.29 10.22 -3.24
C SER A 100 -3.33 10.98 -4.07
N ASP A 101 -3.50 12.27 -3.82
CA ASP A 101 -4.43 13.11 -4.58
C ASP A 101 -4.08 13.18 -6.07
N GLN A 102 -2.79 13.22 -6.41
CA GLN A 102 -2.32 13.18 -7.80
C GLN A 102 -2.62 11.83 -8.45
N ILE A 103 -2.32 10.72 -7.78
CA ILE A 103 -2.55 9.36 -8.29
C ILE A 103 -4.04 9.11 -8.50
N LEU A 104 -4.88 9.51 -7.54
CA LEU A 104 -6.33 9.31 -7.61
C LEU A 104 -7.03 10.16 -8.69
N LYS A 105 -6.33 11.12 -9.32
CA LYS A 105 -6.81 11.85 -10.50
C LYS A 105 -6.66 11.05 -11.80
N ILE A 106 -5.86 9.99 -11.82
CA ILE A 106 -5.66 9.15 -13.01
C ILE A 106 -7.02 8.65 -13.51
N PRO A 107 -7.34 8.79 -14.82
CA PRO A 107 -8.58 8.28 -15.38
C PRO A 107 -8.76 6.79 -15.13
N GLY A 108 -9.97 6.38 -14.77
CA GLY A 108 -10.28 4.97 -14.49
C GLY A 108 -10.19 4.57 -13.02
N MET A 109 -9.51 5.32 -12.16
CA MET A 109 -9.49 5.08 -10.71
C MET A 109 -10.90 5.28 -10.12
N ARG A 110 -11.52 4.21 -9.58
CA ARG A 110 -12.87 4.21 -8.98
C ARG A 110 -12.99 3.11 -7.94
N GLY A 111 -13.92 3.28 -7.02
CA GLY A 111 -14.20 2.32 -5.96
C GLY A 111 -13.11 2.28 -4.90
N ALA A 112 -12.99 1.14 -4.25
CA ALA A 112 -11.99 0.91 -3.22
C ALA A 112 -10.60 0.71 -3.81
N ILE A 113 -9.62 1.42 -3.28
CA ILE A 113 -8.21 1.38 -3.72
C ILE A 113 -7.32 1.44 -2.49
N THR A 114 -6.24 0.68 -2.50
CA THR A 114 -5.17 0.84 -1.52
C THR A 114 -3.89 1.23 -2.25
N LEU A 115 -3.33 2.38 -1.92
CA LEU A 115 -2.00 2.79 -2.34
C LEU A 115 -0.99 2.39 -1.27
N GLN A 116 0.19 1.95 -1.66
CA GLN A 116 1.28 1.67 -0.73
C GLN A 116 2.50 2.50 -1.08
N PHE A 117 3.08 3.14 -0.07
CA PHE A 117 4.25 3.98 -0.19
C PHE A 117 5.36 3.50 0.74
N ILE A 118 6.59 3.75 0.35
CA ILE A 118 7.77 3.64 1.20
C ILE A 118 8.44 5.01 1.30
N HIS A 119 8.86 5.38 2.50
CA HIS A 119 9.65 6.58 2.74
C HIS A 119 11.13 6.23 2.59
N ASP A 120 11.81 6.87 1.65
CA ASP A 120 13.26 6.77 1.55
C ASP A 120 13.89 7.81 2.46
N GLU A 121 14.43 7.35 3.59
CA GLU A 121 15.04 8.24 4.58
C GLU A 121 16.37 8.85 4.13
N ARG A 122 16.92 8.39 2.98
CA ARG A 122 18.20 8.93 2.46
C ARG A 122 18.03 10.30 1.82
N ASP A 123 16.91 10.55 1.19
CA ASP A 123 16.61 11.80 0.47
C ASP A 123 15.25 12.40 0.85
N ASP A 124 14.61 11.87 1.89
CA ASP A 124 13.28 12.28 2.39
C ASP A 124 12.18 12.19 1.33
N SER A 125 12.29 11.24 0.41
CA SER A 125 11.32 11.04 -0.66
C SER A 125 10.34 9.91 -0.36
N TYR A 126 9.23 9.86 -1.12
CA TYR A 126 8.22 8.81 -1.03
C TYR A 126 8.06 8.11 -2.36
N GLY A 127 8.32 6.82 -2.39
CA GLY A 127 8.11 5.97 -3.56
C GLY A 127 6.77 5.24 -3.48
N LEU A 128 6.01 5.23 -4.60
CA LEU A 128 4.81 4.41 -4.74
C LEU A 128 5.24 2.96 -4.99
N MET A 129 4.90 2.05 -4.09
CA MET A 129 5.25 0.63 -4.18
C MET A 129 4.22 -0.18 -4.96
N GLU A 130 2.93 0.10 -4.72
CA GLU A 130 1.84 -0.73 -5.23
C GLU A 130 0.52 0.04 -5.25
N ILE A 131 -0.32 -0.27 -6.24
CA ILE A 131 -1.72 0.16 -6.32
C ILE A 131 -2.60 -1.09 -6.34
N ASN A 132 -3.42 -1.27 -5.31
CA ASN A 132 -4.36 -2.38 -5.22
C ASN A 132 -5.79 -1.88 -5.43
N PRO A 133 -6.53 -2.37 -6.45
CA PRO A 133 -7.93 -1.95 -6.71
C PRO A 133 -8.91 -2.63 -5.73
N ARG A 134 -8.62 -2.57 -4.45
CA ARG A 134 -9.41 -3.10 -3.33
C ARG A 134 -8.95 -2.48 -2.02
N PHE A 135 -9.74 -2.62 -0.96
CA PHE A 135 -9.24 -2.38 0.38
C PHE A 135 -8.21 -3.44 0.80
N GLY A 136 -7.14 -2.99 1.44
CA GLY A 136 -6.13 -3.85 2.05
C GLY A 136 -6.58 -4.42 3.39
N GLY A 137 -5.96 -5.53 3.83
CA GLY A 137 -6.27 -6.17 5.11
C GLY A 137 -6.10 -5.26 6.34
N GLY A 138 -5.27 -4.21 6.23
CA GLY A 138 -5.08 -3.20 7.29
C GLY A 138 -6.12 -2.08 7.32
N MET A 139 -7.11 -2.05 6.42
CA MET A 139 -8.16 -1.02 6.34
C MET A 139 -8.95 -0.88 7.65
N LEU A 140 -9.01 -1.94 8.45
CA LEU A 140 -9.67 -1.90 9.76
C LEU A 140 -9.08 -0.85 10.71
N THR A 141 -7.83 -0.42 10.48
CA THR A 141 -7.22 0.69 11.25
C THR A 141 -7.92 2.00 10.97
N SER A 142 -8.12 2.36 9.69
CA SER A 142 -8.82 3.58 9.29
C SER A 142 -10.31 3.50 9.61
N TRP A 143 -10.92 2.30 9.51
CA TRP A 143 -12.29 2.09 9.96
C TRP A 143 -12.43 2.31 11.47
N GLY A 144 -11.56 1.71 12.28
CA GLY A 144 -11.52 1.94 13.74
C GLY A 144 -11.24 3.39 14.12
N ALA A 145 -10.56 4.14 13.25
CA ALA A 145 -10.33 5.58 13.40
C ALA A 145 -11.58 6.43 13.06
N GLY A 146 -12.67 5.84 12.60
CA GLY A 146 -13.93 6.52 12.32
C GLY A 146 -14.27 6.66 10.85
N VAL A 147 -13.46 6.13 9.90
CA VAL A 147 -13.84 6.19 8.47
C VAL A 147 -14.95 5.17 8.17
N PRO A 148 -16.16 5.59 7.80
CA PRO A 148 -17.30 4.69 7.60
C PRO A 148 -17.28 4.08 6.19
N TRP A 149 -16.24 3.32 5.82
CA TRP A 149 -16.02 2.80 4.46
C TRP A 149 -17.24 2.12 3.84
N PHE A 150 -17.90 1.24 4.59
CA PHE A 150 -19.06 0.51 4.08
C PHE A 150 -20.27 1.43 3.86
N HIS A 151 -20.43 2.45 4.71
CA HIS A 151 -21.48 3.46 4.53
C HIS A 151 -21.24 4.32 3.29
N ILE A 152 -19.98 4.75 3.07
CA ILE A 152 -19.56 5.48 1.86
C ILE A 152 -19.89 4.65 0.61
N MET A 153 -19.50 3.38 0.59
CA MET A 153 -19.77 2.47 -0.54
C MET A 153 -21.27 2.27 -0.80
N LEU A 154 -22.04 2.07 0.26
CA LEU A 154 -23.50 1.87 0.15
C LEU A 154 -24.19 3.12 -0.39
N ARG A 155 -23.83 4.30 0.11
CA ARG A 155 -24.39 5.57 -0.39
C ARG A 155 -24.07 5.80 -1.86
N ASP A 156 -22.84 5.51 -2.29
CA ASP A 156 -22.46 5.60 -3.70
C ASP A 156 -23.27 4.62 -4.58
N TYR A 157 -23.40 3.36 -4.12
CA TYR A 157 -24.20 2.35 -4.82
C TYR A 157 -25.68 2.75 -4.99
N LEU A 158 -26.26 3.39 -3.96
CA LEU A 158 -27.65 3.86 -3.96
C LEU A 158 -27.83 5.23 -4.61
N GLY A 159 -26.77 5.86 -5.10
CA GLY A 159 -26.82 7.22 -5.66
C GLY A 159 -27.14 8.32 -4.65
N ILE A 160 -26.92 8.06 -3.36
CA ILE A 160 -27.14 9.01 -2.27
C ILE A 160 -25.91 9.89 -2.09
N ALA A 161 -26.11 11.20 -1.93
CA ALA A 161 -25.02 12.14 -1.71
C ALA A 161 -24.18 11.78 -0.50
N GLN A 162 -22.84 11.87 -0.62
CA GLN A 162 -21.92 11.58 0.46
C GLN A 162 -21.97 12.65 1.56
N GLU A 163 -21.70 12.23 2.77
CA GLU A 163 -21.57 13.11 3.93
C GLU A 163 -20.09 13.47 4.18
N PRO A 164 -19.81 14.58 4.86
CA PRO A 164 -18.46 14.88 5.31
C PRO A 164 -17.92 13.75 6.19
N VAL A 165 -16.70 13.34 5.91
CA VAL A 165 -16.02 12.27 6.65
C VAL A 165 -14.87 12.85 7.46
N HIS A 166 -14.82 12.47 8.73
CA HIS A 166 -13.72 12.79 9.63
C HIS A 166 -13.18 11.50 10.26
N HIS A 167 -11.90 11.46 10.53
CA HIS A 167 -11.28 10.36 11.25
C HIS A 167 -10.21 10.85 12.22
N HIS A 168 -9.90 10.00 13.19
CA HIS A 168 -8.87 10.29 14.19
C HIS A 168 -7.49 9.84 13.69
N ASN A 169 -6.50 10.70 13.88
CA ASN A 169 -5.10 10.32 13.75
C ASN A 169 -4.62 9.61 15.02
N ASN A 170 -3.50 8.89 14.91
CA ASN A 170 -2.90 8.10 15.99
C ASN A 170 -3.76 6.94 16.51
N MET A 171 -4.80 6.51 15.77
CA MET A 171 -5.49 5.26 16.07
C MET A 171 -4.54 4.09 15.83
N LEU A 172 -4.18 3.40 16.89
CA LEU A 172 -3.34 2.20 16.83
C LEU A 172 -4.23 0.95 16.73
N MET A 173 -3.99 0.14 15.72
CA MET A 173 -4.58 -1.19 15.56
C MET A 173 -3.51 -2.26 15.77
N THR A 174 -3.84 -3.26 16.56
CA THR A 174 -3.10 -4.52 16.65
C THR A 174 -4.04 -5.67 16.29
N ARG A 175 -3.50 -6.68 15.62
CA ARG A 175 -4.22 -7.92 15.28
C ARG A 175 -3.64 -9.05 16.11
N SER A 176 -4.52 -9.82 16.74
CA SER A 176 -4.15 -11.05 17.47
C SER A 176 -4.85 -12.25 16.85
N PHE A 177 -4.22 -13.39 16.93
CA PHE A 177 -4.83 -14.68 16.65
C PHE A 177 -5.51 -15.18 17.93
N ARG A 178 -6.61 -15.91 17.77
CA ARG A 178 -7.32 -16.56 18.86
C ARG A 178 -7.58 -18.01 18.47
N GLU A 179 -7.18 -18.92 19.34
CA GLU A 179 -7.43 -20.36 19.18
C GLU A 179 -8.89 -20.66 19.49
N HIS A 180 -9.46 -21.59 18.72
CA HIS A 180 -10.77 -22.17 18.94
C HIS A 180 -10.61 -23.68 19.05
N PHE A 181 -11.20 -24.27 20.09
CA PHE A 181 -11.14 -25.69 20.34
C PHE A 181 -12.52 -26.30 20.07
N PHE A 182 -12.54 -27.36 19.25
CA PHE A 182 -13.75 -28.11 18.94
C PHE A 182 -13.55 -29.54 19.42
N ARG A 183 -14.60 -30.14 19.98
CA ARG A 183 -14.61 -31.57 20.24
C ARG A 183 -14.99 -32.25 18.94
N GLY A 184 -14.16 -33.22 18.48
CA GLY A 184 -14.47 -34.11 17.38
C GLY A 184 -15.42 -35.21 17.78
#